data_b5f4589230de681025ac002cc987d404
#
_entry.id   b5f4589230de681025ac002cc987d404
#
_cell.length_a   1.000
_cell.length_b   1.000
_cell.length_c   1.000
_cell.angle_alpha   90.00
_cell.angle_beta   90.00
_cell.angle_gamma   90.00
#
_symmetry.space_group_name_H-M   'P 1'
#
loop_
_entity.id
_entity.type
_entity.pdbx_description
1 polymer ?
#
loop_
_entity_poly.entity_id
_entity_poly.type
_entity_poly.pdbx_seq_one_letter_code
_entity_poly.pdbx_strand_id
1 'polypeptide(L)'
;LIEKDNIQFFDKKILVPFGEFLPFRKYLNFMESISGSIDFEAGNVERKLTTKDNLNILPIICYEIIFDQIFNNINKKKIDILINITNDSWFGNKIGPYQHFYLTRIKALVANKPLVRVSNNGISAIIDQNGYIIKSSVLNKVSKLSFKLKMNKTISFIYFHNLFSYYLVILFFVLFIFNRKNLNAN
;
A
#
# COMPACT_ATOMS: atom_id res chain seq x y z
N LEU A 1 -13.72 2.92 -12.25
CA LEU A 1 -13.27 3.24 -13.60
C LEU A 1 -14.50 3.33 -14.51
N ILE A 2 -14.65 4.44 -15.20
CA ILE A 2 -15.75 4.69 -16.15
C ILE A 2 -15.13 4.93 -17.51
N GLU A 3 -15.42 4.06 -18.45
CA GLU A 3 -15.03 4.20 -19.86
C GLU A 3 -16.26 3.97 -20.73
N LYS A 4 -16.71 5.03 -21.44
CA LYS A 4 -17.89 5.10 -22.33
C LYS A 4 -19.02 4.09 -22.06
N ASP A 5 -18.79 2.79 -22.22
CA ASP A 5 -19.81 1.73 -22.06
C ASP A 5 -19.40 0.64 -21.07
N ASN A 6 -18.33 0.86 -20.32
CA ASN A 6 -17.83 -0.11 -19.33
C ASN A 6 -17.59 0.57 -18.00
N ILE A 7 -18.36 0.18 -17.00
CA ILE A 7 -18.25 0.67 -15.62
C ILE A 7 -17.69 -0.47 -14.78
N GLN A 8 -16.51 -0.26 -14.19
CA GLN A 8 -15.89 -1.20 -13.26
C GLN A 8 -15.86 -0.58 -11.87
N PHE A 9 -16.25 -1.36 -10.88
CA PHE A 9 -16.28 -0.97 -9.48
C PHE A 9 -15.19 -1.71 -8.70
N PHE A 10 -14.72 -1.08 -7.66
CA PHE A 10 -13.87 -1.71 -6.67
C PHE A 10 -14.19 -1.13 -5.28
N ASP A 11 -14.55 -2.02 -4.37
CA ASP A 11 -14.84 -1.68 -2.99
C ASP A 11 -13.64 -2.02 -2.10
N LYS A 12 -13.44 -1.25 -1.05
CA LYS A 12 -12.36 -1.45 -0.10
C LYS A 12 -12.46 -2.84 0.54
N LYS A 13 -11.34 -3.57 0.56
CA LYS A 13 -11.28 -4.94 1.09
C LYS A 13 -10.71 -5.02 2.50
N ILE A 14 -9.77 -4.14 2.84
CA ILE A 14 -9.12 -4.14 4.13
C ILE A 14 -9.59 -2.91 4.89
N LEU A 15 -10.46 -3.14 5.83
CA LEU A 15 -11.05 -2.08 6.66
C LEU A 15 -10.12 -1.74 7.83
N VAL A 16 -10.15 -0.47 8.22
CA VAL A 16 -9.37 0.04 9.36
C VAL A 16 -10.12 -0.26 10.65
N PRO A 17 -9.54 -1.05 11.56
CA PRO A 17 -10.11 -1.27 12.88
C PRO A 17 -10.30 0.06 13.63
N PHE A 18 -11.38 0.18 14.38
CA PHE A 18 -11.80 1.36 15.15
C PHE A 18 -12.14 2.61 14.33
N GLY A 19 -11.87 2.61 13.01
CA GLY A 19 -12.21 3.71 12.12
C GLY A 19 -13.32 3.37 11.13
N GLU A 20 -13.36 2.12 10.66
CA GLU A 20 -14.33 1.65 9.67
C GLU A 20 -15.15 0.46 10.18
N PHE A 21 -14.68 -0.21 11.20
CA PHE A 21 -15.44 -1.21 11.96
C PHE A 21 -14.92 -1.30 13.38
N LEU A 22 -15.76 -1.72 14.30
CA LEU A 22 -15.42 -1.93 15.70
C LEU A 22 -15.14 -3.42 15.94
N PRO A 23 -13.86 -3.84 16.10
CA PRO A 23 -13.55 -5.22 16.48
C PRO A 23 -14.24 -5.56 17.79
N PHE A 24 -14.84 -6.76 17.86
CA PHE A 24 -15.55 -7.22 19.07
C PHE A 24 -16.62 -6.23 19.56
N ARG A 25 -17.35 -5.59 18.66
CA ARG A 25 -18.39 -4.58 18.96
C ARG A 25 -19.27 -4.98 20.15
N LYS A 26 -19.65 -6.24 20.23
CA LYS A 26 -20.48 -6.77 21.34
C LYS A 26 -19.91 -6.47 22.74
N TYR A 27 -18.58 -6.35 22.86
CA TYR A 27 -17.90 -6.07 24.13
C TYR A 27 -17.40 -4.62 24.25
N LEU A 28 -17.29 -3.93 23.14
CA LEU A 28 -16.69 -2.59 23.04
C LEU A 28 -17.71 -1.50 22.67
N ASN A 29 -19.01 -1.71 22.94
CA ASN A 29 -20.07 -0.74 22.60
C ASN A 29 -19.81 0.67 23.15
N PHE A 30 -19.10 0.79 24.28
CA PHE A 30 -18.72 2.09 24.85
C PHE A 30 -17.79 2.92 23.93
N MET A 31 -17.17 2.30 22.92
CA MET A 31 -16.31 2.97 21.93
C MET A 31 -17.08 3.42 20.66
N GLU A 32 -18.39 3.29 20.60
CA GLU A 32 -19.19 3.73 19.46
C GLU A 32 -19.06 5.23 19.15
N SER A 33 -18.79 6.04 20.18
CA SER A 33 -18.52 7.47 20.00
C SER A 33 -17.27 7.75 19.14
N ILE A 34 -16.36 6.77 18.99
CA ILE A 34 -15.13 6.87 18.22
C ILE A 34 -15.30 6.20 16.87
N SER A 35 -15.84 4.98 16.83
CA SER A 35 -15.93 4.12 15.65
C SER A 35 -17.23 4.30 14.85
N GLY A 36 -18.20 5.04 15.39
CA GLY A 36 -19.54 5.10 14.84
C GLY A 36 -20.43 3.89 15.19
N SER A 37 -21.72 4.03 14.94
CA SER A 37 -22.73 3.00 15.24
C SER A 37 -22.84 1.90 14.17
N ILE A 38 -22.27 2.13 12.98
CA ILE A 38 -22.38 1.22 11.83
C ILE A 38 -21.00 0.83 11.38
N ASP A 39 -20.78 -0.48 11.17
CA ASP A 39 -19.58 -1.01 10.57
C ASP A 39 -19.70 -1.01 9.04
N PHE A 40 -18.62 -0.67 8.34
CA PHE A 40 -18.52 -0.88 6.91
C PHE A 40 -18.33 -2.36 6.59
N GLU A 41 -18.78 -2.76 5.42
CA GLU A 41 -18.55 -4.11 4.90
C GLU A 41 -17.36 -4.14 3.94
N ALA A 42 -16.53 -5.17 4.04
CA ALA A 42 -15.41 -5.36 3.15
C ALA A 42 -15.87 -5.83 1.77
N GLY A 43 -15.35 -5.23 0.72
CA GLY A 43 -15.61 -5.64 -0.66
C GLY A 43 -15.07 -7.05 -0.95
N ASN A 44 -15.74 -7.79 -1.84
CA ASN A 44 -15.37 -9.15 -2.26
C ASN A 44 -14.85 -9.22 -3.71
N VAL A 45 -15.00 -8.16 -4.50
CA VAL A 45 -14.61 -8.10 -5.91
C VAL A 45 -13.09 -8.27 -6.09
N GLU A 46 -12.66 -8.87 -7.18
CA GLU A 46 -11.23 -8.99 -7.47
C GLU A 46 -10.55 -7.62 -7.55
N ARG A 47 -9.37 -7.51 -6.92
CA ARG A 47 -8.57 -6.28 -6.91
C ARG A 47 -7.82 -6.14 -8.24
N LYS A 48 -8.56 -5.81 -9.28
CA LYS A 48 -8.04 -5.52 -10.60
C LYS A 48 -9.08 -4.75 -11.43
N LEU A 49 -8.64 -3.67 -12.06
CA LEU A 49 -9.40 -2.95 -13.08
C LEU A 49 -8.60 -3.00 -14.38
N THR A 50 -9.27 -3.10 -15.51
CA THR A 50 -8.60 -3.15 -16.82
C THR A 50 -9.19 -2.08 -17.73
N THR A 51 -8.33 -1.22 -18.29
CA THR A 51 -8.74 -0.20 -19.26
C THR A 51 -8.98 -0.81 -20.64
N LYS A 52 -9.61 -0.06 -21.55
CA LYS A 52 -9.80 -0.47 -22.95
C LYS A 52 -8.49 -0.75 -23.68
N ASP A 53 -7.42 -0.05 -23.30
CA ASP A 53 -6.07 -0.25 -23.82
C ASP A 53 -5.34 -1.42 -23.15
N ASN A 54 -6.07 -2.29 -22.45
CA ASN A 54 -5.54 -3.44 -21.70
C ASN A 54 -4.53 -3.08 -20.59
N LEU A 55 -4.56 -1.86 -20.08
CA LEU A 55 -3.77 -1.48 -18.90
C LEU A 55 -4.43 -2.05 -17.64
N ASN A 56 -3.71 -2.87 -16.91
CA ASN A 56 -4.18 -3.50 -15.67
C ASN A 56 -3.81 -2.65 -14.46
N ILE A 57 -4.80 -2.18 -13.76
CA ILE A 57 -4.70 -1.30 -12.62
C ILE A 57 -4.94 -2.10 -11.33
N LEU A 58 -4.08 -1.94 -10.32
CA LEU A 58 -4.35 -2.37 -8.96
C LEU A 58 -4.96 -1.19 -8.18
N PRO A 59 -6.27 -1.20 -7.92
CA PRO A 59 -6.89 -0.17 -7.10
C PRO A 59 -6.58 -0.39 -5.63
N ILE A 60 -6.25 0.69 -4.91
CA ILE A 60 -5.90 0.69 -3.49
C ILE A 60 -6.62 1.86 -2.83
N ILE A 61 -7.43 1.57 -1.82
CA ILE A 61 -8.23 2.60 -1.15
C ILE A 61 -7.60 2.94 0.20
N CYS A 62 -7.17 4.19 0.33
CA CYS A 62 -6.69 4.80 1.57
C CYS A 62 -5.55 3.98 2.22
N TYR A 63 -5.71 3.64 3.49
CA TYR A 63 -4.72 2.96 4.32
C TYR A 63 -4.40 1.51 3.89
N GLU A 64 -5.17 0.94 2.97
CA GLU A 64 -4.87 -0.38 2.40
C GLU A 64 -3.43 -0.49 1.87
N ILE A 65 -2.86 0.64 1.41
CA ILE A 65 -1.52 0.70 0.82
C ILE A 65 -0.43 0.15 1.75
N ILE A 66 -0.62 0.14 3.06
CA ILE A 66 0.39 -0.33 4.01
C ILE A 66 0.47 -1.86 4.10
N PHE A 67 -0.59 -2.58 3.71
CA PHE A 67 -0.69 -4.03 3.87
C PHE A 67 -0.03 -4.77 2.71
N ASP A 68 0.95 -5.63 3.01
CA ASP A 68 1.69 -6.39 2.00
C ASP A 68 0.83 -7.39 1.24
N GLN A 69 -0.20 -7.92 1.88
CA GLN A 69 -1.10 -8.89 1.27
C GLN A 69 -1.81 -8.40 -0.01
N ILE A 70 -1.99 -7.08 -0.19
CA ILE A 70 -2.59 -6.55 -1.41
C ILE A 70 -1.69 -6.70 -2.63
N PHE A 71 -0.39 -6.83 -2.42
CA PHE A 71 0.61 -7.00 -3.49
C PHE A 71 0.85 -8.46 -3.83
N ASN A 72 0.24 -9.40 -3.10
CA ASN A 72 0.34 -10.81 -3.39
C ASN A 72 -0.20 -11.10 -4.81
N ASN A 73 0.56 -11.90 -5.55
CA ASN A 73 0.22 -12.29 -6.92
C ASN A 73 0.17 -11.14 -7.95
N ILE A 74 0.76 -9.97 -7.67
CA ILE A 74 0.75 -8.82 -8.58
C ILE A 74 1.28 -9.18 -9.99
N ASN A 75 2.30 -10.03 -10.06
CA ASN A 75 2.86 -10.50 -11.32
C ASN A 75 1.94 -11.49 -12.04
N LYS A 76 1.28 -12.40 -11.31
CA LYS A 76 0.30 -13.34 -11.87
C LYS A 76 -0.91 -12.59 -12.46
N LYS A 77 -1.33 -11.51 -11.80
CA LYS A 77 -2.42 -10.63 -12.27
C LYS A 77 -2.01 -9.71 -13.40
N LYS A 78 -0.73 -9.69 -13.78
CA LYS A 78 -0.16 -8.80 -14.82
C LYS A 78 -0.49 -7.33 -14.57
N ILE A 79 -0.40 -6.89 -13.31
CA ILE A 79 -0.63 -5.49 -12.95
C ILE A 79 0.44 -4.61 -13.56
N ASP A 80 0.01 -3.49 -14.13
CA ASP A 80 0.87 -2.53 -14.79
C ASP A 80 1.12 -1.30 -13.92
N ILE A 81 0.09 -0.83 -13.20
CA ILE A 81 0.12 0.39 -12.42
C ILE A 81 -0.68 0.24 -11.12
N LEU A 82 -0.22 0.92 -10.08
CA LEU A 82 -0.94 1.06 -8.81
C LEU A 82 -1.67 2.40 -8.79
N ILE A 83 -2.92 2.43 -8.35
CA ILE A 83 -3.67 3.67 -8.11
C ILE A 83 -4.14 3.66 -6.66
N ASN A 84 -3.61 4.59 -5.86
CA ASN A 84 -4.02 4.79 -4.48
C ASN A 84 -4.86 6.07 -4.37
N ILE A 85 -6.12 5.92 -3.97
CA ILE A 85 -7.04 7.01 -3.68
C ILE A 85 -7.23 7.07 -2.17
N THR A 86 -6.97 8.22 -1.54
CA THR A 86 -6.92 8.31 -0.08
C THR A 86 -7.53 9.60 0.46
N ASN A 87 -8.06 9.49 1.66
CA ASN A 87 -8.45 10.63 2.49
C ASN A 87 -7.44 10.76 3.65
N ASP A 88 -6.51 11.70 3.53
CA ASP A 88 -5.48 11.92 4.55
C ASP A 88 -5.93 12.83 5.69
N SER A 89 -7.18 13.33 5.69
CA SER A 89 -7.73 14.17 6.78
C SER A 89 -7.67 13.48 8.14
N TRP A 90 -7.73 12.16 8.17
CA TRP A 90 -7.64 11.34 9.38
C TRP A 90 -6.30 11.46 10.11
N PHE A 91 -5.24 11.82 9.38
CA PHE A 91 -3.88 11.89 9.92
C PHE A 91 -3.48 13.29 10.38
N GLY A 92 -4.43 14.24 10.37
CA GLY A 92 -4.16 15.64 10.70
C GLY A 92 -3.30 16.35 9.64
N ASN A 93 -2.66 17.46 10.05
CA ASN A 93 -1.94 18.36 9.11
C ASN A 93 -0.42 18.41 9.34
N LYS A 94 0.12 17.54 10.18
CA LYS A 94 1.55 17.56 10.53
C LYS A 94 2.28 16.34 9.94
N ILE A 95 2.67 15.40 10.78
CA ILE A 95 3.54 14.27 10.43
C ILE A 95 2.77 13.16 9.70
N GLY A 96 1.52 12.89 10.07
CA GLY A 96 0.75 11.75 9.59
C GLY A 96 0.62 11.64 8.07
N PRO A 97 0.23 12.71 7.34
CA PRO A 97 0.15 12.67 5.87
C PRO A 97 1.49 12.37 5.20
N TYR A 98 2.60 12.87 5.78
CA TYR A 98 3.94 12.58 5.26
C TYR A 98 4.34 11.12 5.49
N GLN A 99 4.06 10.56 6.68
CA GLN A 99 4.32 9.15 6.97
C GLN A 99 3.53 8.23 6.02
N HIS A 100 2.25 8.49 5.82
CA HIS A 100 1.41 7.73 4.90
C HIS A 100 1.90 7.85 3.45
N PHE A 101 2.33 9.05 3.04
CA PHE A 101 2.94 9.27 1.73
C PHE A 101 4.27 8.50 1.57
N TYR A 102 5.12 8.50 2.59
CA TYR A 102 6.39 7.76 2.58
C TYR A 102 6.18 6.26 2.42
N LEU A 103 5.22 5.69 3.16
CA LEU A 103 4.83 4.29 3.01
C LEU A 103 4.35 3.98 1.59
N THR A 104 3.58 4.88 0.99
CA THR A 104 3.13 4.75 -0.41
C THR A 104 4.32 4.65 -1.39
N ARG A 105 5.37 5.46 -1.19
CA ARG A 105 6.59 5.40 -2.01
C ARG A 105 7.30 4.07 -1.89
N ILE A 106 7.47 3.58 -0.65
CA ILE A 106 8.08 2.27 -0.39
C ILE A 106 7.28 1.17 -1.10
N LYS A 107 5.95 1.23 -1.11
CA LYS A 107 5.13 0.22 -1.77
C LYS A 107 5.23 0.24 -3.30
N ALA A 108 5.45 1.38 -3.93
CA ALA A 108 5.76 1.45 -5.36
C ALA A 108 7.07 0.71 -5.68
N LEU A 109 8.11 0.95 -4.87
CA LEU A 109 9.41 0.27 -4.96
C LEU A 109 9.26 -1.25 -4.72
N VAL A 110 8.60 -1.65 -3.64
CA VAL A 110 8.39 -3.06 -3.26
C VAL A 110 7.61 -3.81 -4.33
N ALA A 111 6.54 -3.21 -4.85
CA ALA A 111 5.74 -3.79 -5.94
C ALA A 111 6.45 -3.76 -7.29
N ASN A 112 7.52 -2.98 -7.43
CA ASN A 112 8.21 -2.70 -8.69
C ASN A 112 7.22 -2.24 -9.78
N LYS A 113 6.31 -1.34 -9.40
CA LYS A 113 5.27 -0.79 -10.28
C LYS A 113 5.14 0.71 -10.06
N PRO A 114 4.92 1.48 -11.15
CA PRO A 114 4.60 2.89 -10.99
C PRO A 114 3.30 3.05 -10.21
N LEU A 115 3.21 4.15 -9.45
CA LEU A 115 2.09 4.42 -8.59
C LEU A 115 1.58 5.85 -8.79
N VAL A 116 0.29 5.98 -8.98
CA VAL A 116 -0.43 7.26 -8.94
C VAL A 116 -1.20 7.33 -7.62
N ARG A 117 -0.87 8.34 -6.82
CA ARG A 117 -1.57 8.64 -5.57
C ARG A 117 -2.40 9.90 -5.74
N VAL A 118 -3.66 9.81 -5.34
CA VAL A 118 -4.58 10.95 -5.26
C VAL A 118 -5.06 11.08 -3.83
N SER A 119 -4.81 12.23 -3.22
CA SER A 119 -5.24 12.56 -1.86
C SER A 119 -6.06 13.84 -1.86
N ASN A 120 -7.09 13.91 -1.01
CA ASN A 120 -7.93 15.10 -0.90
C ASN A 120 -7.18 16.30 -0.28
N ASN A 121 -6.57 16.13 0.88
CA ASN A 121 -5.81 17.18 1.59
C ASN A 121 -4.33 16.80 1.81
N GLY A 122 -3.95 15.53 1.54
CA GLY A 122 -2.59 15.05 1.63
C GLY A 122 -1.77 15.37 0.38
N ILE A 123 -0.70 14.59 0.17
CA ILE A 123 0.21 14.74 -0.96
C ILE A 123 -0.25 13.80 -2.08
N SER A 124 -0.73 14.37 -3.18
CA SER A 124 -0.94 13.64 -4.43
C SER A 124 0.38 13.52 -5.18
N ALA A 125 0.67 12.40 -5.81
CA ALA A 125 1.93 12.19 -6.49
C ALA A 125 1.87 11.15 -7.61
N ILE A 126 2.82 11.26 -8.52
CA ILE A 126 3.18 10.26 -9.51
C ILE A 126 4.57 9.75 -9.14
N ILE A 127 4.66 8.46 -8.89
CA ILE A 127 5.85 7.78 -8.36
C ILE A 127 6.24 6.69 -9.36
N ASP A 128 7.52 6.59 -9.67
CA ASP A 128 8.01 5.53 -10.54
C ASP A 128 8.16 4.20 -9.79
N GLN A 129 8.47 3.16 -10.50
CA GLN A 129 8.65 1.81 -9.96
C GLN A 129 9.84 1.65 -9.00
N ASN A 130 10.75 2.61 -8.98
CA ASN A 130 11.91 2.68 -8.07
C ASN A 130 11.62 3.53 -6.82
N GLY A 131 10.37 4.01 -6.67
CA GLY A 131 9.97 4.87 -5.55
C GLY A 131 10.40 6.34 -5.69
N TYR A 132 10.90 6.77 -6.86
CA TYR A 132 11.21 8.18 -7.10
C TYR A 132 9.95 8.97 -7.41
N ILE A 133 9.86 10.15 -6.81
CA ILE A 133 8.75 11.09 -7.06
C ILE A 133 9.00 11.78 -8.39
N ILE A 134 8.15 11.53 -9.39
CA ILE A 134 8.21 12.20 -10.69
C ILE A 134 7.55 13.57 -10.58
N LYS A 135 6.37 13.64 -9.96
CA LYS A 135 5.64 14.87 -9.65
C LYS A 135 4.87 14.71 -8.36
N SER A 136 4.72 15.78 -7.60
CA SER A 136 3.87 15.80 -6.41
C SER A 136 3.16 17.13 -6.23
N SER A 137 2.03 17.10 -5.53
CA SER A 137 1.38 18.28 -4.98
C SER A 137 2.04 18.73 -3.68
N VAL A 138 1.69 19.90 -3.24
CA VAL A 138 1.95 20.34 -1.85
C VAL A 138 0.76 19.94 -0.98
N LEU A 139 1.03 19.63 0.29
CA LEU A 139 0.01 19.35 1.30
C LEU A 139 -1.02 20.49 1.36
N ASN A 140 -2.31 20.14 1.47
CA ASN A 140 -3.44 21.08 1.53
C ASN A 140 -3.56 22.06 0.33
N LYS A 141 -3.00 21.69 -0.83
CA LYS A 141 -3.15 22.51 -2.06
C LYS A 141 -3.78 21.69 -3.18
N VAL A 142 -4.78 22.27 -3.82
CA VAL A 142 -5.37 21.71 -5.03
C VAL A 142 -4.36 21.84 -6.18
N SER A 143 -4.11 20.74 -6.88
CA SER A 143 -3.19 20.71 -8.01
C SER A 143 -3.63 19.68 -9.06
N LYS A 144 -3.29 19.96 -10.33
CA LYS A 144 -3.45 19.00 -11.43
C LYS A 144 -2.09 18.49 -11.83
N LEU A 145 -1.90 17.17 -11.69
CA LEU A 145 -0.68 16.50 -12.10
C LEU A 145 -0.94 15.73 -13.39
N SER A 146 -0.10 15.90 -14.39
CA SER A 146 -0.13 15.12 -15.63
C SER A 146 1.28 14.66 -15.99
N PHE A 147 1.40 13.40 -16.44
CA PHE A 147 2.66 12.79 -16.82
C PHE A 147 2.45 11.61 -17.76
N LYS A 148 3.43 11.35 -18.65
CA LYS A 148 3.51 10.11 -19.42
C LYS A 148 4.37 9.11 -18.66
N LEU A 149 3.78 8.05 -18.14
CA LEU A 149 4.51 6.98 -17.49
C LEU A 149 5.26 6.15 -18.54
N LYS A 150 6.58 6.01 -18.37
CA LYS A 150 7.37 5.00 -19.07
C LYS A 150 7.41 3.76 -18.20
N MET A 151 6.90 2.66 -18.71
CA MET A 151 6.93 1.38 -18.02
C MET A 151 8.21 0.66 -18.42
N ASN A 152 9.19 0.64 -17.51
CA ASN A 152 10.43 -0.10 -17.72
C ASN A 152 10.33 -1.46 -17.03
N LYS A 153 10.83 -2.51 -17.67
CA LYS A 153 11.01 -3.81 -17.02
C LYS A 153 12.26 -3.76 -16.17
N THR A 154 12.14 -3.57 -14.88
CA THR A 154 13.24 -3.66 -13.91
C THR A 154 13.08 -4.89 -13.02
N ILE A 155 14.20 -5.36 -12.48
CA ILE A 155 14.22 -6.51 -11.55
C ILE A 155 13.63 -6.06 -10.21
N SER A 156 12.71 -6.85 -9.65
CA SER A 156 12.05 -6.51 -8.38
C SER A 156 13.04 -6.58 -7.22
N PHE A 157 13.12 -5.48 -6.45
CA PHE A 157 13.92 -5.40 -5.23
C PHE A 157 13.42 -6.35 -4.12
N ILE A 158 12.15 -6.76 -4.15
CA ILE A 158 11.56 -7.70 -3.17
C ILE A 158 12.32 -9.02 -3.11
N TYR A 159 12.80 -9.50 -4.26
CA TYR A 159 13.52 -10.79 -4.33
C TYR A 159 14.79 -10.78 -3.46
N PHE A 160 15.52 -9.69 -3.47
CA PHE A 160 16.73 -9.52 -2.65
C PHE A 160 16.42 -9.33 -1.17
N HIS A 161 15.37 -8.63 -0.82
CA HIS A 161 15.00 -8.36 0.56
C HIS A 161 14.65 -9.65 1.33
N ASN A 162 13.87 -10.54 0.74
CA ASN A 162 13.54 -11.82 1.35
C ASN A 162 14.76 -12.72 1.54
N LEU A 163 15.63 -12.81 0.52
CA LEU A 163 16.88 -13.57 0.63
C LEU A 163 17.79 -13.03 1.74
N PHE A 164 17.93 -11.72 1.85
CA PHE A 164 18.76 -11.07 2.87
C PHE A 164 18.22 -11.32 4.29
N SER A 165 16.92 -11.30 4.49
CA SER A 165 16.31 -11.62 5.78
C SER A 165 16.57 -13.05 6.21
N TYR A 166 16.44 -14.02 5.31
CA TYR A 166 16.80 -15.43 5.57
C TYR A 166 18.28 -15.58 5.90
N TYR A 167 19.17 -14.89 5.17
CA TYR A 167 20.60 -14.92 5.43
C TYR A 167 20.93 -14.40 6.84
N LEU A 168 20.33 -13.29 7.27
CA LEU A 168 20.53 -12.75 8.62
C LEU A 168 20.07 -13.72 9.71
N VAL A 169 18.94 -14.38 9.53
CA VAL A 169 18.43 -15.38 10.49
C VAL A 169 19.40 -16.56 10.58
N ILE A 170 19.86 -17.07 9.46
CA ILE A 170 20.84 -18.18 9.43
C ILE A 170 22.15 -17.76 10.10
N LEU A 171 22.67 -16.58 9.77
CA LEU A 171 23.90 -16.04 10.36
C LEU A 171 23.76 -15.91 11.90
N PHE A 172 22.64 -15.39 12.38
CA PHE A 172 22.36 -15.29 13.81
C PHE A 172 22.35 -16.67 14.49
N PHE A 173 21.72 -17.67 13.87
CA PHE A 173 21.71 -19.04 14.39
C PHE A 173 23.11 -19.66 14.44
N VAL A 174 23.91 -19.48 13.42
CA VAL A 174 25.28 -19.97 13.36
C VAL A 174 26.12 -19.33 14.47
N LEU A 175 26.06 -18.01 14.63
CA LEU A 175 26.77 -17.29 15.69
C LEU A 175 26.31 -17.74 17.09
N PHE A 176 25.02 -17.97 17.28
CA PHE A 176 24.48 -18.46 18.54
C PHE A 176 25.03 -19.85 18.91
N ILE A 177 25.06 -20.78 17.94
CA ILE A 177 25.61 -22.13 18.15
C ILE A 177 27.10 -22.08 18.47
N PHE A 178 27.89 -21.25 17.76
CA PHE A 178 29.32 -21.06 18.04
C PHE A 178 29.57 -20.50 19.44
N ASN A 179 28.80 -19.50 19.86
CA ASN A 179 28.94 -18.90 21.18
C ASN A 179 28.57 -19.88 22.30
N ARG A 180 27.55 -20.72 22.10
CA ARG A 180 27.16 -21.75 23.06
C ARG A 180 28.23 -22.86 23.21
N LYS A 181 28.92 -23.24 22.14
CA LYS A 181 30.04 -24.20 22.21
C LYS A 181 31.22 -23.66 23.03
N ASN A 182 31.55 -22.38 22.85
CA ASN A 182 32.64 -21.75 23.61
C ASN A 182 32.32 -21.58 25.10
N LEU A 183 31.05 -21.42 25.47
CA LEU A 183 30.62 -21.34 26.88
C LEU A 183 30.63 -22.71 27.58
N ASN A 184 30.53 -23.82 26.83
CA ASN A 184 30.57 -25.16 27.41
C ASN A 184 32.00 -25.79 27.40
N ALA A 185 32.99 -25.10 26.83
CA ALA A 185 34.37 -25.53 26.74
C ALA A 185 35.32 -24.90 27.83
N ASN A 186 34.77 -24.00 28.63
CA ASN A 186 35.39 -23.43 29.85
C ASN A 186 34.64 -23.95 31.11
#